data_0202b11580b8894fe8461e42e0300a1a
#
_entry.id   0202b11580b8894fe8461e42e0300a1a
#
_cell.length_a   1.000
_cell.length_b   1.000
_cell.length_c   1.000
_cell.angle_alpha   90.00
_cell.angle_beta   90.00
_cell.angle_gamma   90.00
#
_symmetry.space_group_name_H-M   'P 1'
#
loop_
_entity.id
_entity.type
_entity.pdbx_description
1 polymer ?
#
loop_
_entity_poly.entity_id
_entity_poly.type
_entity_poly.pdbx_seq_one_letter_code
_entity_poly.pdbx_strand_id
1 'polypeptide(L)'
;MIASWFKDEIGVARTKKNETNGKNGNGANLGFEQTLWATADKMRGHMDSAEYKHVALGLIFLKYISDAFQELYDDLEARQETEYTDPEDRDEYLGMNVFWVPKEARWSHIQANAKQPTIGKLIDEAMLGIEKENPKLKGVLPMQYARPDLDKQRLGELIDLISKIGLGDSASRSKDILGRVYEYFLGQFAEKEGKGGGEFYTPQSVVKLLVEMIEPYKGRIYDPCCGSGGMFVQSEKFVEAHGGRKGDIAIYGQESNPTTRRLCLMNLAIRGIDGNIGDRQADSFTNNLHKDLKADYILANPPFNISDWWNGLLADDVRWQHGTPPKGNANYGWVQHIIHHLAPNGIAGFVLANGSMSSTQSGEGEIRKAIVEADLVDCMIALPGQLFYTTQIPACLWFVTRNKKGVVGAKGFTALRDRRDETLFIDVRKLGYLVDRTHRELTEEEIARIAASYHAWRGEPGAGTYQDVPGFCKSATLTEIKSHGYVLTPGRYVGAEEAEDDDEPFDEKMQRLTQKLEKQFKESARLEKAIRDNFRGLGYGS
;
A
#
# COMPACT_ATOMS: atom_id res chain seq x y z
N MET A 1 -36.91 10.20 -24.55
CA MET A 1 -37.97 9.52 -23.76
C MET A 1 -37.27 8.63 -22.77
N ILE A 2 -36.97 9.12 -21.60
CA ILE A 2 -36.78 8.50 -20.26
C ILE A 2 -36.15 9.62 -19.41
N ALA A 3 -37.00 10.58 -19.06
CA ALA A 3 -36.73 11.58 -18.04
C ALA A 3 -38.07 11.85 -17.35
N SER A 4 -38.44 10.97 -16.39
CA SER A 4 -39.53 11.26 -15.45
C SER A 4 -39.63 10.09 -14.48
N TRP A 5 -38.82 10.10 -13.43
CA TRP A 5 -39.07 9.30 -12.21
C TRP A 5 -38.21 9.83 -11.06
N PHE A 6 -38.46 11.06 -10.64
CA PHE A 6 -38.03 11.57 -9.33
C PHE A 6 -38.81 12.85 -9.03
N LYS A 7 -40.03 12.71 -8.55
CA LYS A 7 -40.73 13.66 -7.69
C LYS A 7 -41.87 12.96 -6.99
N ASP A 8 -42.00 13.31 -5.74
CA ASP A 8 -43.03 12.99 -4.76
C ASP A 8 -42.61 11.80 -3.82
N GLU A 9 -42.20 12.18 -2.60
CA GLU A 9 -42.97 12.30 -1.40
C GLU A 9 -42.09 12.78 -0.22
N ILE A 10 -42.30 14.01 0.21
CA ILE A 10 -41.86 14.50 1.51
C ILE A 10 -43.06 14.38 2.46
N GLY A 11 -43.02 13.39 3.35
CA GLY A 11 -43.94 13.23 4.45
C GLY A 11 -43.18 13.26 5.78
N VAL A 12 -43.32 14.35 6.52
CA VAL A 12 -42.78 14.52 7.86
C VAL A 12 -43.55 13.69 8.87
N ALA A 13 -42.89 12.77 9.56
CA ALA A 13 -43.37 12.22 10.83
C ALA A 13 -42.19 12.03 11.80
N ARG A 14 -42.20 12.84 12.86
CA ARG A 14 -41.35 12.65 14.05
C ARG A 14 -41.82 11.43 14.82
N THR A 15 -40.94 10.43 15.02
CA THR A 15 -41.06 9.48 16.15
C THR A 15 -39.70 8.92 16.56
N LYS A 16 -39.38 9.13 17.81
CA LYS A 16 -38.55 8.39 18.78
C LYS A 16 -37.30 7.64 18.31
N LYS A 17 -36.15 8.08 18.87
CA LYS A 17 -34.92 7.31 19.03
C LYS A 17 -35.22 5.88 19.49
N ASN A 18 -34.82 4.91 18.66
CA ASN A 18 -34.40 3.60 19.10
C ASN A 18 -33.03 3.35 18.44
N GLU A 19 -32.04 3.15 19.31
CA GLU A 19 -30.72 2.68 18.93
C GLU A 19 -30.86 1.28 18.33
N THR A 20 -30.69 1.17 17.03
CA THR A 20 -30.43 -0.10 16.36
C THR A 20 -29.12 0.06 15.60
N ASN A 21 -28.11 -0.63 16.12
CA ASN A 21 -26.83 -0.87 15.47
C ASN A 21 -27.03 -1.19 13.98
N GLY A 22 -26.63 -0.28 13.11
CA GLY A 22 -26.45 -0.55 11.69
C GLY A 22 -25.27 -1.49 11.50
N LYS A 23 -25.58 -2.77 11.28
CA LYS A 23 -24.60 -3.75 10.83
C LYS A 23 -24.24 -3.45 9.39
N ASN A 24 -23.18 -2.70 9.18
CA ASN A 24 -22.44 -2.69 7.92
C ASN A 24 -21.78 -4.06 7.76
N GLY A 25 -21.98 -4.71 6.61
CA GLY A 25 -21.60 -6.08 6.31
C GLY A 25 -20.10 -6.40 6.24
N ASN A 26 -19.22 -5.56 6.79
CA ASN A 26 -17.78 -5.79 6.92
C ASN A 26 -17.31 -6.05 8.36
N GLY A 27 -18.19 -6.00 9.35
CA GLY A 27 -17.82 -6.10 10.77
C GLY A 27 -17.78 -7.52 11.36
N ALA A 28 -18.13 -8.56 10.62
CA ALA A 28 -18.33 -9.90 11.21
C ALA A 28 -17.05 -10.69 11.52
N ASN A 29 -15.86 -10.26 11.05
CA ASN A 29 -14.60 -11.03 11.18
C ASN A 29 -13.43 -10.29 11.86
N LEU A 30 -13.53 -9.00 12.21
CA LEU A 30 -12.46 -8.25 12.88
C LEU A 30 -12.01 -8.88 14.21
N GLY A 31 -12.89 -9.55 14.93
CA GLY A 31 -12.56 -10.23 16.18
C GLY A 31 -11.69 -11.48 16.00
N PHE A 32 -11.80 -12.16 14.87
CA PHE A 32 -11.02 -13.36 14.57
C PHE A 32 -9.57 -13.01 14.20
N GLU A 33 -9.37 -12.07 13.28
CA GLU A 33 -8.05 -11.60 12.85
C GLU A 33 -7.24 -11.06 14.04
N GLN A 34 -7.88 -10.29 14.93
CA GLN A 34 -7.28 -9.81 16.18
C GLN A 34 -6.92 -10.95 17.14
N THR A 35 -7.78 -11.97 17.27
CA THR A 35 -7.52 -13.13 18.14
C THR A 35 -6.36 -13.96 17.60
N LEU A 36 -6.33 -14.17 16.28
CA LEU A 36 -5.24 -14.88 15.61
C LEU A 36 -3.91 -14.12 15.78
N TRP A 37 -3.93 -12.80 15.59
CA TRP A 37 -2.79 -11.94 15.83
C TRP A 37 -2.30 -12.00 17.28
N ALA A 38 -3.20 -11.86 18.25
CA ALA A 38 -2.85 -11.91 19.68
C ALA A 38 -2.21 -13.26 20.07
N THR A 39 -2.65 -14.36 19.48
CA THR A 39 -2.06 -15.69 19.70
C THR A 39 -0.70 -15.81 19.03
N ALA A 40 -0.61 -15.35 17.81
CA ALA A 40 0.64 -15.28 17.10
C ALA A 40 1.65 -14.40 17.86
N ASP A 41 1.27 -13.22 18.33
CA ASP A 41 2.15 -12.30 19.09
C ASP A 41 2.68 -12.91 20.41
N LYS A 42 1.92 -13.82 21.03
CA LYS A 42 2.42 -14.58 22.21
C LYS A 42 3.59 -15.50 21.88
N MET A 43 3.73 -15.95 20.63
CA MET A 43 4.87 -16.77 20.23
C MET A 43 6.17 -15.98 20.12
N ARG A 44 6.09 -14.67 20.01
CA ARG A 44 7.24 -13.79 19.79
C ARG A 44 8.35 -14.01 20.82
N GLY A 45 8.00 -14.18 22.12
CA GLY A 45 8.97 -14.49 23.18
C GLY A 45 10.24 -13.62 23.09
N HIS A 46 11.38 -14.28 22.86
CA HIS A 46 12.69 -13.64 22.65
C HIS A 46 13.11 -13.56 21.17
N MET A 47 12.20 -13.91 20.23
CA MET A 47 12.50 -13.84 18.79
C MET A 47 12.43 -12.40 18.29
N ASP A 48 13.27 -12.08 17.31
CA ASP A 48 13.17 -10.84 16.55
C ASP A 48 11.81 -10.77 15.83
N SER A 49 11.23 -9.56 15.75
CA SER A 49 9.94 -9.35 15.09
C SER A 49 9.97 -9.77 13.62
N ALA A 50 11.08 -9.55 12.92
CA ALA A 50 11.25 -9.94 11.52
C ALA A 50 11.23 -11.47 11.33
N GLU A 51 11.87 -12.23 12.23
CA GLU A 51 11.88 -13.70 12.16
C GLU A 51 10.52 -14.30 12.47
N TYR A 52 9.87 -13.80 13.50
CA TYR A 52 8.54 -14.24 13.92
C TYR A 52 7.48 -14.00 12.82
N LYS A 53 7.56 -12.90 12.11
CA LYS A 53 6.74 -12.58 10.93
C LYS A 53 6.70 -13.72 9.91
N HIS A 54 7.88 -14.26 9.58
CA HIS A 54 7.98 -15.35 8.60
C HIS A 54 7.37 -16.66 9.09
N VAL A 55 7.47 -16.95 10.38
CA VAL A 55 6.85 -18.14 10.99
C VAL A 55 5.32 -18.06 10.87
N ALA A 56 4.73 -16.94 11.27
CA ALA A 56 3.27 -16.78 11.25
C ALA A 56 2.71 -16.74 9.82
N LEU A 57 3.30 -15.92 8.95
CA LEU A 57 2.86 -15.77 7.56
C LEU A 57 3.07 -17.05 6.74
N GLY A 58 4.16 -17.79 7.01
CA GLY A 58 4.42 -19.08 6.36
C GLY A 58 3.37 -20.14 6.71
N LEU A 59 2.90 -20.21 7.96
CA LEU A 59 1.81 -21.12 8.36
C LEU A 59 0.48 -20.74 7.69
N ILE A 60 0.15 -19.44 7.65
CA ILE A 60 -1.06 -18.95 6.97
C ILE A 60 -1.00 -19.31 5.49
N PHE A 61 0.16 -19.14 4.85
CA PHE A 61 0.36 -19.52 3.46
C PHE A 61 0.20 -21.04 3.25
N LEU A 62 0.82 -21.85 4.10
CA LEU A 62 0.72 -23.31 4.03
C LEU A 62 -0.74 -23.79 4.16
N LYS A 63 -1.49 -23.20 5.11
CA LYS A 63 -2.93 -23.45 5.24
C LYS A 63 -3.68 -23.10 3.95
N TYR A 64 -3.40 -21.92 3.39
CA TYR A 64 -4.04 -21.45 2.17
C TYR A 64 -3.85 -22.42 0.99
N ILE A 65 -2.61 -22.82 0.70
CA ILE A 65 -2.34 -23.73 -0.42
C ILE A 65 -2.91 -25.13 -0.18
N SER A 66 -2.89 -25.61 1.06
CA SER A 66 -3.47 -26.88 1.42
C SER A 66 -5.00 -26.90 1.31
N ASP A 67 -5.68 -25.80 1.67
CA ASP A 67 -7.12 -25.67 1.52
C ASP A 67 -7.53 -25.57 0.05
N ALA A 68 -6.80 -24.79 -0.75
CA ALA A 68 -7.04 -24.70 -2.19
C ALA A 68 -6.84 -26.05 -2.90
N PHE A 69 -5.84 -26.81 -2.45
CA PHE A 69 -5.61 -28.18 -2.92
C PHE A 69 -6.77 -29.10 -2.54
N GLN A 70 -7.17 -29.10 -1.26
CA GLN A 70 -8.21 -30.00 -0.75
C GLN A 70 -9.57 -29.73 -1.43
N GLU A 71 -9.88 -28.47 -1.68
CA GLU A 71 -11.10 -28.09 -2.41
C GLU A 71 -11.16 -28.72 -3.81
N LEU A 72 -10.05 -28.59 -4.57
CA LEU A 72 -10.00 -29.20 -5.91
C LEU A 72 -9.98 -30.73 -5.82
N TYR A 73 -9.30 -31.29 -4.81
CA TYR A 73 -9.31 -32.73 -4.54
C TYR A 73 -10.74 -33.26 -4.36
N ASP A 74 -11.51 -32.61 -3.49
CA ASP A 74 -12.90 -33.02 -3.19
C ASP A 74 -13.80 -32.87 -4.43
N ASP A 75 -13.59 -31.83 -5.26
CA ASP A 75 -14.32 -31.63 -6.51
C ASP A 75 -13.97 -32.70 -7.56
N LEU A 76 -12.69 -33.03 -7.72
CA LEU A 76 -12.23 -34.10 -8.62
C LEU A 76 -12.75 -35.46 -8.14
N GLU A 77 -12.73 -35.76 -6.84
CA GLU A 77 -13.27 -36.99 -6.27
C GLU A 77 -14.77 -37.11 -6.54
N ALA A 78 -15.53 -36.02 -6.39
CA ALA A 78 -16.97 -36.01 -6.66
C ALA A 78 -17.32 -36.26 -8.15
N ARG A 79 -16.42 -35.92 -9.07
CA ARG A 79 -16.59 -36.09 -10.53
C ARG A 79 -15.92 -37.34 -11.11
N GLN A 80 -15.22 -38.12 -10.27
CA GLN A 80 -14.41 -39.26 -10.69
C GLN A 80 -15.23 -40.30 -11.51
N GLU A 81 -16.44 -40.61 -11.09
CA GLU A 81 -17.29 -41.58 -11.78
C GLU A 81 -17.92 -41.06 -13.09
N THR A 82 -18.10 -39.75 -13.22
CA THR A 82 -18.78 -39.12 -14.36
C THR A 82 -17.85 -38.58 -15.43
N GLU A 83 -16.67 -38.09 -15.04
CA GLU A 83 -15.73 -37.40 -15.93
C GLU A 83 -14.35 -38.08 -15.98
N TYR A 84 -14.19 -39.22 -15.28
CA TYR A 84 -12.92 -39.97 -15.20
C TYR A 84 -11.75 -39.15 -14.68
N THR A 85 -11.99 -38.19 -13.77
CA THR A 85 -10.97 -37.38 -13.11
C THR A 85 -10.15 -38.19 -12.13
N ASP A 86 -8.88 -37.86 -11.91
CA ASP A 86 -8.03 -38.48 -10.89
C ASP A 86 -7.56 -37.44 -9.86
N PRO A 87 -8.08 -37.48 -8.60
CA PRO A 87 -7.68 -36.54 -7.55
C PRO A 87 -6.18 -36.64 -7.18
N GLU A 88 -5.48 -37.70 -7.55
CA GLU A 88 -4.03 -37.85 -7.32
C GLU A 88 -3.20 -37.54 -8.59
N ASP A 89 -3.83 -37.08 -9.68
CA ASP A 89 -3.11 -36.61 -10.85
C ASP A 89 -2.72 -35.13 -10.69
N ARG A 90 -1.42 -34.89 -10.66
CA ARG A 90 -0.84 -33.55 -10.50
C ARG A 90 -1.24 -32.58 -11.62
N ASP A 91 -1.42 -33.06 -12.84
CA ASP A 91 -1.67 -32.23 -14.01
C ASP A 91 -3.06 -31.57 -13.94
N GLU A 92 -4.03 -32.17 -13.23
CA GLU A 92 -5.34 -31.59 -12.94
C GLU A 92 -5.21 -30.28 -12.14
N TYR A 93 -4.29 -30.24 -11.17
CA TYR A 93 -4.05 -29.06 -10.35
C TYR A 93 -3.28 -27.95 -11.08
N LEU A 94 -2.29 -28.34 -11.87
CA LEU A 94 -1.51 -27.39 -12.68
C LEU A 94 -2.38 -26.68 -13.71
N GLY A 95 -3.30 -27.41 -14.34
CA GLY A 95 -4.28 -26.86 -15.30
C GLY A 95 -5.21 -25.81 -14.67
N MET A 96 -5.53 -25.96 -13.39
CA MET A 96 -6.37 -25.03 -12.62
C MET A 96 -5.60 -23.98 -11.84
N ASN A 97 -4.27 -23.89 -12.05
CA ASN A 97 -3.37 -22.98 -11.32
C ASN A 97 -3.43 -23.18 -9.79
N VAL A 98 -3.60 -24.42 -9.34
CA VAL A 98 -3.56 -24.84 -7.94
C VAL A 98 -2.21 -25.53 -7.67
N PHE A 99 -1.60 -25.24 -6.54
CA PHE A 99 -0.34 -25.88 -6.15
C PHE A 99 -0.59 -27.34 -5.73
N TRP A 100 0.25 -28.24 -6.21
CA TRP A 100 0.24 -29.64 -5.77
C TRP A 100 0.75 -29.74 -4.32
N VAL A 101 0.00 -30.44 -3.45
CA VAL A 101 0.37 -30.64 -2.04
C VAL A 101 0.55 -32.12 -1.76
N PRO A 102 1.80 -32.59 -1.52
CA PRO A 102 2.07 -33.98 -1.11
C PRO A 102 1.30 -34.36 0.15
N LYS A 103 0.97 -35.64 0.31
CA LYS A 103 0.14 -36.15 1.44
C LYS A 103 0.67 -35.73 2.81
N GLU A 104 1.98 -35.78 3.01
CA GLU A 104 2.68 -35.43 4.25
C GLU A 104 2.67 -33.91 4.50
N ALA A 105 2.40 -33.10 3.47
CA ALA A 105 2.36 -31.65 3.54
C ALA A 105 0.92 -31.09 3.65
N ARG A 106 -0.10 -31.93 3.53
CA ARG A 106 -1.52 -31.50 3.66
C ARG A 106 -1.79 -31.00 5.07
N TRP A 107 -2.59 -29.95 5.19
CA TRP A 107 -2.87 -29.31 6.47
C TRP A 107 -3.46 -30.28 7.50
N SER A 108 -4.28 -31.22 7.08
CA SER A 108 -4.84 -32.26 7.94
C SER A 108 -3.75 -33.11 8.63
N HIS A 109 -2.67 -33.44 7.91
CA HIS A 109 -1.54 -34.16 8.46
C HIS A 109 -0.76 -33.31 9.48
N ILE A 110 -0.52 -32.03 9.17
CA ILE A 110 0.16 -31.07 10.05
C ILE A 110 -0.65 -30.86 11.32
N GLN A 111 -1.95 -30.64 11.20
CA GLN A 111 -2.84 -30.45 12.34
C GLN A 111 -2.91 -31.67 13.25
N ALA A 112 -2.98 -32.87 12.70
CA ALA A 112 -2.96 -34.12 13.48
C ALA A 112 -1.71 -34.27 14.32
N ASN A 113 -0.59 -33.69 13.89
CA ASN A 113 0.72 -33.75 14.56
C ASN A 113 1.08 -32.45 15.33
N ALA A 114 0.16 -31.48 15.43
CA ALA A 114 0.43 -30.15 15.98
C ALA A 114 1.01 -30.14 17.40
N LYS A 115 0.69 -31.16 18.21
CA LYS A 115 1.15 -31.31 19.61
C LYS A 115 2.44 -32.09 19.76
N GLN A 116 3.01 -32.58 18.66
CA GLN A 116 4.27 -33.36 18.71
C GLN A 116 5.48 -32.44 18.89
N PRO A 117 6.49 -32.82 19.66
CA PRO A 117 7.73 -32.04 19.79
C PRO A 117 8.47 -31.87 18.46
N THR A 118 8.20 -32.72 17.49
CA THR A 118 8.80 -32.73 16.15
C THR A 118 8.03 -31.88 15.15
N ILE A 119 6.97 -31.16 15.56
CA ILE A 119 6.10 -30.41 14.66
C ILE A 119 6.86 -29.40 13.79
N GLY A 120 7.89 -28.74 14.34
CA GLY A 120 8.69 -27.80 13.55
C GLY A 120 9.43 -28.48 12.40
N LYS A 121 10.01 -29.66 12.62
CA LYS A 121 10.67 -30.45 11.58
C LYS A 121 9.66 -30.90 10.51
N LEU A 122 8.49 -31.35 10.94
CA LEU A 122 7.42 -31.77 10.04
C LEU A 122 6.97 -30.62 9.11
N ILE A 123 6.85 -29.40 9.63
CA ILE A 123 6.49 -28.23 8.82
C ILE A 123 7.60 -27.91 7.81
N ASP A 124 8.89 -27.92 8.22
CA ASP A 124 10.00 -27.67 7.31
C ASP A 124 10.06 -28.73 6.18
N GLU A 125 9.83 -30.00 6.50
CA GLU A 125 9.74 -31.10 5.53
C GLU A 125 8.54 -30.95 4.60
N ALA A 126 7.40 -30.53 5.10
CA ALA A 126 6.19 -30.25 4.31
C ALA A 126 6.44 -29.12 3.32
N MET A 127 7.03 -28.01 3.75
CA MET A 127 7.37 -26.89 2.87
C MET A 127 8.38 -27.27 1.79
N LEU A 128 9.41 -28.04 2.16
CA LEU A 128 10.37 -28.57 1.19
C LEU A 128 9.71 -29.49 0.16
N GLY A 129 8.79 -30.36 0.59
CA GLY A 129 8.01 -31.21 -0.30
C GLY A 129 7.16 -30.43 -1.30
N ILE A 130 6.50 -29.35 -0.83
CA ILE A 130 5.71 -28.46 -1.69
C ILE A 130 6.60 -27.74 -2.70
N GLU A 131 7.75 -27.18 -2.28
CA GLU A 131 8.67 -26.50 -3.21
C GLU A 131 9.23 -27.44 -4.28
N LYS A 132 9.50 -28.69 -3.93
CA LYS A 132 10.00 -29.69 -4.86
C LYS A 132 9.01 -29.99 -5.97
N GLU A 133 7.73 -30.04 -5.64
CA GLU A 133 6.66 -30.34 -6.59
C GLU A 133 6.17 -29.10 -7.36
N ASN A 134 6.45 -27.89 -6.87
CA ASN A 134 5.98 -26.64 -7.46
C ASN A 134 7.15 -25.69 -7.79
N PRO A 135 7.71 -25.73 -9.00
CA PRO A 135 8.87 -24.90 -9.37
C PRO A 135 8.70 -23.39 -9.14
N LYS A 136 7.46 -22.88 -9.26
CA LYS A 136 7.13 -21.46 -8.96
C LYS A 136 7.38 -21.07 -7.50
N LEU A 137 7.36 -22.03 -6.58
CA LEU A 137 7.56 -21.80 -5.13
C LEU A 137 9.00 -22.07 -4.68
N LYS A 138 9.91 -22.45 -5.57
CA LYS A 138 11.28 -22.80 -5.22
C LYS A 138 12.02 -21.67 -4.50
N GLY A 139 12.45 -21.91 -3.25
CA GLY A 139 13.14 -20.94 -2.41
C GLY A 139 12.24 -19.83 -1.84
N VAL A 140 10.92 -19.99 -1.92
CA VAL A 140 9.93 -19.01 -1.45
C VAL A 140 9.49 -19.30 -0.02
N LEU A 141 9.28 -20.58 0.32
CA LEU A 141 8.70 -20.96 1.60
C LEU A 141 9.72 -20.82 2.76
N PRO A 142 9.31 -20.30 3.92
CA PRO A 142 10.20 -20.18 5.06
C PRO A 142 10.40 -21.56 5.73
N MET A 143 11.66 -22.01 5.84
CA MET A 143 12.04 -23.27 6.46
C MET A 143 12.81 -22.99 7.76
N GLN A 144 12.11 -22.54 8.81
CA GLN A 144 12.69 -22.10 10.07
C GLN A 144 11.92 -22.62 11.29
N TYR A 145 11.12 -23.67 11.12
CA TYR A 145 10.24 -24.17 12.19
C TYR A 145 10.91 -25.20 13.11
N ALA A 146 11.96 -25.88 12.63
CA ALA A 146 12.71 -26.87 13.43
C ALA A 146 13.65 -26.23 14.45
N ARG A 147 13.91 -24.92 14.37
CA ARG A 147 14.87 -24.21 15.22
C ARG A 147 14.54 -24.36 16.72
N PRO A 148 15.58 -24.48 17.60
CA PRO A 148 15.39 -24.78 19.04
C PRO A 148 14.70 -23.65 19.82
N ASP A 149 14.90 -22.39 19.42
CA ASP A 149 14.36 -21.19 20.08
C ASP A 149 12.87 -20.96 19.78
N LEU A 150 12.28 -21.69 18.82
CA LEU A 150 10.84 -21.65 18.54
C LEU A 150 10.09 -22.60 19.48
N ASP A 151 9.21 -22.05 20.32
CA ASP A 151 8.37 -22.81 21.24
C ASP A 151 7.38 -23.71 20.48
N LYS A 152 7.55 -25.04 20.56
CA LYS A 152 6.76 -26.01 19.82
C LYS A 152 5.32 -26.13 20.35
N GLN A 153 5.09 -25.86 21.64
CA GLN A 153 3.74 -25.86 22.20
C GLN A 153 2.93 -24.68 21.64
N ARG A 154 3.50 -23.49 21.66
CA ARG A 154 2.85 -22.29 21.09
C ARG A 154 2.64 -22.40 19.57
N LEU A 155 3.59 -23.03 18.89
CA LEU A 155 3.46 -23.34 17.46
C LEU A 155 2.23 -24.23 17.21
N GLY A 156 2.04 -25.28 18.03
CA GLY A 156 0.85 -26.14 17.98
C GLY A 156 -0.45 -25.39 18.25
N GLU A 157 -0.46 -24.49 19.25
CA GLU A 157 -1.64 -23.65 19.55
C GLU A 157 -1.99 -22.73 18.35
N LEU A 158 -0.98 -22.18 17.66
CA LEU A 158 -1.20 -21.38 16.47
C LEU A 158 -1.76 -22.21 15.31
N ILE A 159 -1.25 -23.43 15.09
CA ILE A 159 -1.78 -24.35 14.08
C ILE A 159 -3.25 -24.67 14.38
N ASP A 160 -3.59 -24.99 15.63
CA ASP A 160 -4.99 -25.27 16.05
C ASP A 160 -5.90 -24.06 15.82
N LEU A 161 -5.40 -22.84 15.99
CA LEU A 161 -6.18 -21.63 15.77
C LEU A 161 -6.36 -21.34 14.26
N ILE A 162 -5.29 -21.47 13.48
CA ILE A 162 -5.33 -21.31 12.01
C ILE A 162 -6.26 -22.36 11.39
N SER A 163 -6.32 -23.57 11.95
CA SER A 163 -7.21 -24.64 11.49
C SER A 163 -8.70 -24.29 11.57
N LYS A 164 -9.07 -23.32 12.41
CA LYS A 164 -10.46 -22.83 12.52
C LYS A 164 -10.84 -21.82 11.44
N ILE A 165 -9.89 -21.38 10.62
CA ILE A 165 -10.15 -20.48 9.49
C ILE A 165 -10.74 -21.31 8.34
N GLY A 166 -11.84 -20.87 7.77
CA GLY A 166 -12.33 -21.38 6.49
C GLY A 166 -13.30 -22.55 6.55
N LEU A 167 -13.77 -23.00 7.72
CA LEU A 167 -14.73 -24.09 7.84
C LEU A 167 -16.20 -23.68 7.64
N GLY A 168 -16.48 -22.67 6.81
CA GLY A 168 -17.85 -22.19 6.51
C GLY A 168 -18.12 -22.04 5.02
N ASP A 169 -19.00 -22.87 4.55
CA ASP A 169 -19.95 -22.81 3.41
C ASP A 169 -19.56 -22.29 2.01
N SER A 170 -18.33 -21.98 1.66
CA SER A 170 -17.84 -21.97 0.27
C SER A 170 -16.34 -21.66 0.21
N ALA A 171 -15.65 -22.34 -0.63
CA ALA A 171 -14.21 -22.27 -0.84
C ALA A 171 -13.72 -20.89 -1.33
N SER A 172 -14.51 -20.13 -2.08
CA SER A 172 -14.19 -18.74 -2.44
C SER A 172 -14.08 -17.84 -1.20
N ARG A 173 -14.88 -18.07 -0.15
CA ARG A 173 -14.79 -17.30 1.11
C ARG A 173 -13.53 -17.61 1.90
N SER A 174 -13.05 -18.85 1.90
CA SER A 174 -11.83 -19.19 2.65
C SER A 174 -10.59 -18.56 2.04
N LYS A 175 -10.48 -18.51 0.71
CA LYS A 175 -9.39 -17.83 -0.01
C LYS A 175 -9.38 -16.33 0.28
N ASP A 176 -10.53 -15.68 0.25
CA ASP A 176 -10.65 -14.25 0.56
C ASP A 176 -10.31 -13.95 2.03
N ILE A 177 -10.74 -14.82 2.95
CA ILE A 177 -10.44 -14.67 4.39
C ILE A 177 -8.94 -14.81 4.63
N LEU A 178 -8.30 -15.85 4.10
CA LEU A 178 -6.86 -16.05 4.29
C LEU A 178 -6.02 -14.95 3.63
N GLY A 179 -6.43 -14.46 2.47
CA GLY A 179 -5.83 -13.28 1.84
C GLY A 179 -5.92 -12.03 2.71
N ARG A 180 -7.08 -11.78 3.35
CA ARG A 180 -7.28 -10.66 4.30
C ARG A 180 -6.47 -10.85 5.57
N VAL A 181 -6.44 -12.07 6.13
CA VAL A 181 -5.59 -12.40 7.30
C VAL A 181 -4.12 -12.13 6.98
N TYR A 182 -3.66 -12.53 5.80
CA TYR A 182 -2.29 -12.28 5.36
C TYR A 182 -1.97 -10.77 5.29
N GLU A 183 -2.85 -9.98 4.67
CA GLU A 183 -2.72 -8.51 4.62
C GLU A 183 -2.76 -7.88 6.03
N TYR A 184 -3.69 -8.33 6.88
CA TYR A 184 -3.78 -7.85 8.25
C TYR A 184 -2.49 -8.10 9.04
N PHE A 185 -1.92 -9.28 8.91
CA PHE A 185 -0.65 -9.62 9.55
C PHE A 185 0.51 -8.77 9.02
N LEU A 186 0.59 -8.56 7.69
CA LEU A 186 1.59 -7.66 7.11
C LEU A 186 1.48 -6.24 7.69
N GLY A 187 0.27 -5.70 7.81
CA GLY A 187 0.01 -4.39 8.42
C GLY A 187 0.43 -4.32 9.89
N GLN A 188 0.04 -5.33 10.69
CA GLN A 188 0.38 -5.41 12.11
C GLN A 188 1.89 -5.56 12.35
N PHE A 189 2.59 -6.30 11.49
CA PHE A 189 4.05 -6.40 11.57
C PHE A 189 4.70 -5.06 11.23
N ALA A 190 4.23 -4.36 10.20
CA ALA A 190 4.73 -3.04 9.82
C ALA A 190 4.56 -2.01 10.96
N GLU A 191 3.41 -2.02 11.64
CA GLU A 191 3.15 -1.17 12.81
C GLU A 191 4.13 -1.45 13.95
N LYS A 192 4.42 -2.74 14.26
CA LYS A 192 5.29 -3.14 15.37
C LYS A 192 6.78 -3.03 15.07
N GLU A 193 7.21 -3.26 13.85
CA GLU A 193 8.60 -3.10 13.43
C GLU A 193 9.05 -1.63 13.53
N GLY A 194 8.11 -0.68 13.42
CA GLY A 194 8.31 0.72 13.75
C GLY A 194 9.62 1.31 13.23
N LYS A 195 10.22 2.20 14.00
CA LYS A 195 11.39 3.02 13.63
C LYS A 195 12.70 2.26 13.35
N GLY A 196 12.76 0.95 13.51
CA GLY A 196 14.01 0.16 13.46
C GLY A 196 14.19 -0.73 12.22
N GLY A 197 13.16 -1.00 11.43
CA GLY A 197 13.20 -2.06 10.42
C GLY A 197 13.52 -1.64 8.98
N GLY A 198 13.53 -0.37 8.63
CA GLY A 198 13.86 0.09 7.26
C GLY A 198 12.89 -0.36 6.16
N GLU A 199 11.92 -1.22 6.46
CA GLU A 199 10.93 -1.69 5.51
C GLU A 199 9.66 -0.83 5.63
N PHE A 200 9.46 0.06 4.67
CA PHE A 200 8.29 0.94 4.64
C PHE A 200 7.08 0.19 4.07
N TYR A 201 6.19 -0.25 4.94
CA TYR A 201 4.87 -0.69 4.52
C TYR A 201 4.07 0.52 4.02
N THR A 202 3.57 0.46 2.79
CA THR A 202 2.74 1.53 2.25
C THR A 202 1.33 1.40 2.79
N PRO A 203 0.77 2.43 3.44
CA PRO A 203 -0.60 2.41 3.94
C PRO A 203 -1.60 2.09 2.83
N GLN A 204 -2.62 1.29 3.14
CA GLN A 204 -3.58 0.82 2.14
C GLN A 204 -4.31 1.97 1.44
N SER A 205 -4.66 3.03 2.17
CA SER A 205 -5.28 4.23 1.61
C SER A 205 -4.39 4.96 0.58
N VAL A 206 -3.06 4.97 0.81
CA VAL A 206 -2.10 5.57 -0.13
C VAL A 206 -1.94 4.69 -1.37
N VAL A 207 -1.85 3.35 -1.20
CA VAL A 207 -1.78 2.41 -2.33
C VAL A 207 -3.04 2.54 -3.20
N LYS A 208 -4.21 2.58 -2.56
CA LYS A 208 -5.48 2.75 -3.25
C LYS A 208 -5.54 4.06 -4.02
N LEU A 209 -5.13 5.18 -3.39
CA LEU A 209 -5.09 6.48 -4.05
C LEU A 209 -4.19 6.45 -5.30
N LEU A 210 -2.98 5.86 -5.21
CA LEU A 210 -2.09 5.73 -6.36
C LEU A 210 -2.72 4.93 -7.50
N VAL A 211 -3.37 3.81 -7.18
CA VAL A 211 -4.02 2.94 -8.18
C VAL A 211 -5.24 3.61 -8.80
N GLU A 212 -6.10 4.25 -8.01
CA GLU A 212 -7.27 4.98 -8.51
C GLU A 212 -6.87 6.14 -9.42
N MET A 213 -5.76 6.83 -9.16
CA MET A 213 -5.28 7.91 -10.01
C MET A 213 -4.63 7.43 -11.32
N ILE A 214 -3.96 6.28 -11.31
CA ILE A 214 -3.26 5.74 -12.48
C ILE A 214 -4.17 4.88 -13.36
N GLU A 215 -5.15 4.20 -12.75
CA GLU A 215 -6.09 3.29 -13.40
C GLU A 215 -5.39 2.25 -14.33
N PRO A 216 -4.65 1.29 -13.78
CA PRO A 216 -3.85 0.34 -14.57
C PRO A 216 -4.71 -0.78 -15.15
N TYR A 217 -5.53 -0.50 -16.16
CA TYR A 217 -6.47 -1.47 -16.76
C TYR A 217 -5.78 -2.58 -17.53
N LYS A 218 -4.69 -2.30 -18.24
CA LYS A 218 -4.01 -3.27 -19.10
C LYS A 218 -2.61 -2.81 -19.47
N GLY A 219 -1.62 -3.70 -19.37
CA GLY A 219 -0.24 -3.42 -19.75
C GLY A 219 0.77 -3.89 -18.70
N ARG A 220 1.96 -3.34 -18.75
CA ARG A 220 3.06 -3.70 -17.86
C ARG A 220 3.10 -2.78 -16.67
N ILE A 221 2.99 -3.37 -15.48
CA ILE A 221 3.15 -2.67 -14.19
C ILE A 221 4.53 -2.99 -13.65
N TYR A 222 5.24 -1.97 -13.18
CA TYR A 222 6.56 -2.13 -12.56
C TYR A 222 6.64 -1.43 -11.20
N ASP A 223 7.25 -2.13 -10.23
CA ASP A 223 7.65 -1.56 -8.95
C ASP A 223 9.12 -1.93 -8.68
N PRO A 224 10.05 -0.95 -8.73
CA PRO A 224 11.48 -1.20 -8.53
C PRO A 224 11.87 -1.50 -7.08
N CYS A 225 10.96 -1.39 -6.13
CA CYS A 225 11.17 -1.61 -4.68
C CYS A 225 9.90 -2.20 -4.06
N CYS A 226 9.44 -3.32 -4.62
CA CYS A 226 8.06 -3.79 -4.49
C CYS A 226 7.66 -4.24 -3.07
N GLY A 227 8.59 -4.33 -2.14
CA GLY A 227 8.28 -4.71 -0.77
C GLY A 227 7.53 -6.04 -0.72
N SER A 228 6.42 -6.09 -0.01
CA SER A 228 5.52 -7.25 0.06
C SER A 228 4.52 -7.38 -1.11
N GLY A 229 4.63 -6.53 -2.14
CA GLY A 229 3.79 -6.59 -3.35
C GLY A 229 2.42 -5.92 -3.22
N GLY A 230 2.24 -5.03 -2.25
CA GLY A 230 0.95 -4.36 -2.01
C GLY A 230 0.40 -3.59 -3.21
N MET A 231 1.28 -2.91 -3.98
CA MET A 231 0.91 -2.18 -5.20
C MET A 231 0.34 -3.13 -6.27
N PHE A 232 0.94 -4.30 -6.45
CA PHE A 232 0.48 -5.30 -7.43
C PHE A 232 -0.89 -5.87 -7.07
N VAL A 233 -1.07 -6.23 -5.79
CA VAL A 233 -2.34 -6.75 -5.29
C VAL A 233 -3.47 -5.75 -5.48
N GLN A 234 -3.24 -4.49 -5.17
CA GLN A 234 -4.25 -3.45 -5.33
C GLN A 234 -4.54 -3.16 -6.81
N SER A 235 -3.53 -3.23 -7.67
CA SER A 235 -3.71 -3.09 -9.13
C SER A 235 -4.58 -4.21 -9.71
N GLU A 236 -4.36 -5.46 -9.31
CA GLU A 236 -5.22 -6.58 -9.71
C GLU A 236 -6.65 -6.43 -9.19
N LYS A 237 -6.83 -6.05 -7.92
CA LYS A 237 -8.17 -5.74 -7.37
C LYS A 237 -8.88 -4.65 -8.17
N PHE A 238 -8.16 -3.62 -8.60
CA PHE A 238 -8.69 -2.56 -9.45
C PHE A 238 -9.17 -3.11 -10.80
N VAL A 239 -8.35 -3.93 -11.47
CA VAL A 239 -8.69 -4.56 -12.75
C VAL A 239 -9.95 -5.42 -12.61
N GLU A 240 -10.02 -6.28 -11.58
CA GLU A 240 -11.18 -7.13 -11.32
C GLU A 240 -12.46 -6.32 -11.03
N ALA A 241 -12.36 -5.27 -10.21
CA ALA A 241 -13.49 -4.38 -9.88
C ALA A 241 -14.07 -3.65 -11.10
N HIS A 242 -13.26 -3.43 -12.13
CA HIS A 242 -13.67 -2.77 -13.37
C HIS A 242 -13.94 -3.74 -14.53
N GLY A 243 -14.16 -5.03 -14.24
CA GLY A 243 -14.55 -6.04 -15.22
C GLY A 243 -13.44 -6.55 -16.12
N GLY A 244 -12.17 -6.26 -15.78
CA GLY A 244 -11.00 -6.84 -16.42
C GLY A 244 -10.73 -8.28 -15.95
N ARG A 245 -9.75 -8.93 -16.57
CA ARG A 245 -9.36 -10.31 -16.26
C ARG A 245 -8.02 -10.35 -15.56
N LYS A 246 -7.83 -11.35 -14.71
CA LYS A 246 -6.49 -11.69 -14.23
C LYS A 246 -5.57 -11.92 -15.41
N GLY A 247 -4.40 -11.25 -15.41
CA GLY A 247 -3.45 -11.30 -16.53
C GLY A 247 -3.64 -10.22 -17.61
N ASP A 248 -4.64 -9.33 -17.49
CA ASP A 248 -4.68 -8.12 -18.35
C ASP A 248 -3.51 -7.18 -18.03
N ILE A 249 -2.96 -7.27 -16.83
CA ILE A 249 -1.72 -6.61 -16.42
C ILE A 249 -0.58 -7.62 -16.27
N ALA A 250 0.60 -7.26 -16.76
CA ALA A 250 1.83 -8.03 -16.59
C ALA A 250 2.71 -7.38 -15.52
N ILE A 251 2.93 -8.09 -14.41
CA ILE A 251 3.60 -7.58 -13.22
C ILE A 251 5.10 -7.82 -13.28
N TYR A 252 5.86 -6.77 -13.03
CA TYR A 252 7.31 -6.78 -12.88
C TYR A 252 7.69 -6.10 -11.56
N GLY A 253 8.59 -6.69 -10.81
CA GLY A 253 9.05 -6.12 -9.55
C GLY A 253 10.49 -6.45 -9.25
N GLN A 254 11.06 -5.68 -8.34
CA GLN A 254 12.38 -5.95 -7.78
C GLN A 254 12.40 -5.61 -6.31
N GLU A 255 13.08 -6.44 -5.51
CA GLU A 255 13.24 -6.23 -4.07
C GLU A 255 14.65 -6.64 -3.65
N SER A 256 15.29 -5.82 -2.84
CA SER A 256 16.66 -6.02 -2.38
C SER A 256 16.75 -6.94 -1.16
N ASN A 257 15.71 -6.95 -0.31
CA ASN A 257 15.68 -7.78 0.87
C ASN A 257 15.16 -9.20 0.53
N PRO A 258 15.93 -10.27 0.78
CA PRO A 258 15.54 -11.64 0.42
C PRO A 258 14.28 -12.12 1.14
N THR A 259 14.06 -11.68 2.37
CA THR A 259 12.88 -12.09 3.16
C THR A 259 11.63 -11.37 2.70
N THR A 260 11.73 -10.07 2.42
CA THR A 260 10.63 -9.26 1.89
C THR A 260 10.25 -9.71 0.47
N ARG A 261 11.23 -10.07 -0.36
CA ARG A 261 10.95 -10.68 -1.67
C ARG A 261 10.14 -11.97 -1.56
N ARG A 262 10.46 -12.86 -0.58
CA ARG A 262 9.65 -14.07 -0.32
C ARG A 262 8.22 -13.71 0.07
N LEU A 263 8.02 -12.71 0.92
CA LEU A 263 6.67 -12.23 1.28
C LEU A 263 5.91 -11.74 0.06
N CYS A 264 6.55 -11.02 -0.86
CA CYS A 264 5.94 -10.61 -2.13
C CYS A 264 5.48 -11.82 -2.94
N LEU A 265 6.37 -12.78 -3.16
CA LEU A 265 6.05 -14.00 -3.93
C LEU A 265 4.91 -14.80 -3.29
N MET A 266 4.90 -14.95 -1.96
CA MET A 266 3.80 -15.59 -1.23
C MET A 266 2.50 -14.79 -1.37
N ASN A 267 2.56 -13.46 -1.27
CA ASN A 267 1.40 -12.58 -1.41
C ASN A 267 0.76 -12.66 -2.81
N LEU A 268 1.56 -12.71 -3.85
CA LEU A 268 1.10 -12.90 -5.23
C LEU A 268 0.51 -14.31 -5.41
N ALA A 269 1.19 -15.33 -4.90
CA ALA A 269 0.77 -16.73 -5.01
C ALA A 269 -0.60 -16.99 -4.35
N ILE A 270 -0.86 -16.43 -3.15
CA ILE A 270 -2.17 -16.51 -2.47
C ILE A 270 -3.31 -16.02 -3.37
N ARG A 271 -3.05 -15.06 -4.24
CA ARG A 271 -4.07 -14.43 -5.10
C ARG A 271 -4.09 -14.98 -6.50
N GLY A 272 -3.20 -15.96 -6.80
CA GLY A 272 -3.06 -16.50 -8.15
C GLY A 272 -2.57 -15.45 -9.14
N ILE A 273 -1.77 -14.50 -8.68
CA ILE A 273 -1.19 -13.43 -9.50
C ILE A 273 0.19 -13.88 -9.97
N ASP A 274 0.39 -13.95 -11.27
CA ASP A 274 1.70 -14.20 -11.86
C ASP A 274 2.50 -12.89 -11.96
N GLY A 275 3.76 -12.90 -11.50
CA GLY A 275 4.63 -11.73 -11.54
C GLY A 275 6.10 -12.10 -11.70
N ASN A 276 6.82 -11.31 -12.49
CA ASN A 276 8.27 -11.42 -12.63
C ASN A 276 8.96 -10.51 -11.59
N ILE A 277 9.29 -11.08 -10.43
CA ILE A 277 9.98 -10.37 -9.33
C ILE A 277 11.50 -10.59 -9.40
N GLY A 278 12.01 -10.83 -10.61
CA GLY A 278 13.40 -11.22 -10.81
C GLY A 278 13.71 -12.64 -10.31
N ASP A 279 14.84 -13.18 -10.72
CA ASP A 279 15.30 -14.52 -10.32
C ASP A 279 15.90 -14.57 -8.90
N ARG A 280 16.28 -13.40 -8.37
CA ARG A 280 16.90 -13.22 -7.05
C ARG A 280 16.55 -11.86 -6.46
N GLN A 281 16.90 -11.67 -5.18
CA GLN A 281 16.93 -10.33 -4.58
C GLN A 281 18.05 -9.50 -5.21
N ALA A 282 17.79 -8.22 -5.47
CA ALA A 282 18.80 -7.33 -6.00
C ALA A 282 18.44 -5.85 -5.73
N ASP A 283 19.45 -5.04 -5.51
CA ASP A 283 19.32 -3.59 -5.42
C ASP A 283 19.10 -2.99 -6.82
N SER A 284 18.08 -2.16 -6.97
CA SER A 284 17.64 -1.61 -8.27
C SER A 284 18.61 -0.60 -8.87
N PHE A 285 19.47 0.00 -8.06
CA PHE A 285 20.50 0.90 -8.57
C PHE A 285 21.70 0.16 -9.11
N THR A 286 22.23 -0.80 -8.34
CA THR A 286 23.50 -1.45 -8.62
C THR A 286 23.35 -2.75 -9.42
N ASN A 287 22.19 -3.38 -9.35
CA ASN A 287 21.89 -4.64 -10.03
C ASN A 287 20.43 -4.67 -10.53
N ASN A 288 20.14 -3.82 -11.50
CA ASN A 288 18.82 -3.76 -12.13
C ASN A 288 18.54 -5.05 -12.93
N LEU A 289 17.58 -5.85 -12.48
CA LEU A 289 17.20 -7.11 -13.13
C LEU A 289 16.27 -6.91 -14.32
N HIS A 290 15.69 -5.72 -14.48
CA HIS A 290 14.74 -5.38 -15.54
C HIS A 290 15.26 -4.27 -16.46
N LYS A 291 16.55 -4.29 -16.84
CA LYS A 291 17.25 -3.20 -17.55
C LYS A 291 16.51 -2.67 -18.78
N ASP A 292 15.92 -3.56 -19.56
CA ASP A 292 15.27 -3.24 -20.83
C ASP A 292 13.77 -3.02 -20.71
N LEU A 293 13.22 -3.17 -19.50
CA LEU A 293 11.79 -2.98 -19.26
C LEU A 293 11.40 -1.52 -19.48
N LYS A 294 10.36 -1.33 -20.31
CA LYS A 294 9.62 -0.08 -20.42
C LYS A 294 8.18 -0.35 -20.00
N ALA A 295 7.82 0.12 -18.82
CA ALA A 295 6.52 -0.12 -18.19
C ALA A 295 5.48 0.91 -18.60
N ASP A 296 4.26 0.44 -18.78
CA ASP A 296 3.11 1.30 -19.06
C ASP A 296 2.66 2.04 -17.80
N TYR A 297 2.79 1.37 -16.66
CA TYR A 297 2.50 1.89 -15.32
C TYR A 297 3.64 1.59 -14.35
N ILE A 298 4.02 2.57 -13.54
CA ILE A 298 4.94 2.37 -12.42
C ILE A 298 4.28 2.87 -11.15
N LEU A 299 4.16 2.00 -10.15
CA LEU A 299 3.65 2.34 -8.83
C LEU A 299 4.69 1.93 -7.81
N ALA A 300 5.18 2.87 -7.02
CA ALA A 300 6.27 2.60 -6.10
C ALA A 300 6.20 3.41 -4.79
N ASN A 301 6.74 2.83 -3.73
CA ASN A 301 7.05 3.53 -2.50
C ASN A 301 8.54 3.33 -2.16
N PRO A 302 9.45 4.05 -2.83
CA PRO A 302 10.87 3.90 -2.58
C PRO A 302 11.23 4.30 -1.15
N PRO A 303 12.25 3.68 -0.55
CA PRO A 303 12.72 4.07 0.76
C PRO A 303 13.27 5.51 0.74
N PHE A 304 12.83 6.34 1.73
CA PHE A 304 13.10 7.78 1.76
C PHE A 304 14.51 8.10 2.24
N ASN A 305 15.16 9.07 1.60
CA ASN A 305 16.40 9.70 2.06
C ASN A 305 17.55 8.72 2.35
N ILE A 306 17.69 7.64 1.57
CA ILE A 306 18.79 6.70 1.74
C ILE A 306 20.11 7.39 1.41
N SER A 307 21.10 7.28 2.32
CA SER A 307 22.45 7.80 2.14
C SER A 307 23.42 6.77 1.55
N ASP A 308 23.22 5.48 1.84
CA ASP A 308 24.18 4.41 1.50
C ASP A 308 23.78 3.65 0.21
N TRP A 309 23.33 4.38 -0.80
CA TRP A 309 22.87 3.83 -2.07
C TRP A 309 23.90 3.92 -3.20
N TRP A 310 24.88 4.83 -3.05
CA TRP A 310 25.82 5.18 -4.10
C TRP A 310 27.04 4.27 -4.14
N ASN A 311 27.41 3.80 -5.32
CA ASN A 311 28.74 3.26 -5.58
C ASN A 311 29.35 3.92 -6.83
N GLY A 312 30.66 3.73 -7.03
CA GLY A 312 31.39 4.37 -8.13
C GLY A 312 30.90 4.00 -9.54
N LEU A 313 30.21 2.84 -9.68
CA LEU A 313 29.67 2.38 -10.96
C LEU A 313 28.46 3.19 -11.42
N LEU A 314 27.85 3.95 -10.53
CA LEU A 314 26.68 4.78 -10.84
C LEU A 314 27.05 6.18 -11.37
N ALA A 315 28.32 6.53 -11.46
CA ALA A 315 28.74 7.88 -11.85
C ALA A 315 28.27 8.26 -13.27
N ASP A 316 28.39 7.33 -14.22
CA ASP A 316 28.05 7.52 -15.63
C ASP A 316 26.82 6.68 -16.03
N ASP A 317 25.90 6.45 -15.12
CA ASP A 317 24.72 5.63 -15.38
C ASP A 317 23.79 6.31 -16.39
N VAL A 318 23.32 5.54 -17.38
CA VAL A 318 22.44 6.03 -18.46
C VAL A 318 21.08 6.56 -17.98
N ARG A 319 20.72 6.28 -16.74
CA ARG A 319 19.48 6.77 -16.10
C ARG A 319 19.55 8.25 -15.73
N TRP A 320 20.76 8.81 -15.52
CA TRP A 320 20.94 10.18 -15.03
C TRP A 320 20.83 11.25 -16.12
N GLN A 321 19.74 11.19 -16.90
CA GLN A 321 19.51 12.09 -18.04
C GLN A 321 19.22 13.54 -17.65
N HIS A 322 18.80 13.77 -16.40
CA HIS A 322 18.47 15.10 -15.87
C HIS A 322 19.50 15.62 -14.86
N GLY A 323 20.65 14.96 -14.79
CA GLY A 323 21.74 15.30 -13.85
C GLY A 323 22.02 14.16 -12.87
N THR A 324 23.27 14.06 -12.44
CA THR A 324 23.71 13.01 -11.52
C THR A 324 23.14 13.25 -10.12
N PRO A 325 22.39 12.29 -9.54
CA PRO A 325 21.83 12.44 -8.21
C PRO A 325 22.86 12.58 -7.11
N PRO A 326 22.53 13.25 -5.98
CA PRO A 326 23.42 13.38 -4.84
C PRO A 326 23.83 12.02 -4.26
N LYS A 327 25.11 11.81 -3.98
CA LYS A 327 25.61 10.56 -3.37
C LYS A 327 25.01 10.27 -1.99
N GLY A 328 24.68 11.30 -1.24
CA GLY A 328 24.14 11.19 0.12
C GLY A 328 22.60 11.15 0.20
N ASN A 329 21.87 11.13 -0.93
CA ASN A 329 20.42 11.04 -0.94
C ASN A 329 19.89 10.41 -2.24
N ALA A 330 19.20 9.28 -2.13
CA ALA A 330 18.70 8.51 -3.26
C ALA A 330 17.39 9.04 -3.89
N ASN A 331 16.73 10.04 -3.33
CA ASN A 331 15.40 10.46 -3.79
C ASN A 331 15.36 10.74 -5.29
N TYR A 332 16.27 11.53 -5.82
CA TYR A 332 16.36 11.81 -7.25
C TYR A 332 17.00 10.68 -8.09
N GLY A 333 17.68 9.75 -7.45
CA GLY A 333 18.04 8.47 -8.06
C GLY A 333 16.78 7.67 -8.39
N TRP A 334 15.85 7.56 -7.43
CA TRP A 334 14.56 6.89 -7.64
C TRP A 334 13.71 7.58 -8.70
N VAL A 335 13.58 8.92 -8.65
CA VAL A 335 12.83 9.67 -9.67
C VAL A 335 13.35 9.36 -11.07
N GLN A 336 14.67 9.42 -11.28
CA GLN A 336 15.24 9.17 -12.61
C GLN A 336 15.23 7.70 -13.01
N HIS A 337 15.37 6.75 -12.06
CA HIS A 337 15.18 5.34 -12.32
C HIS A 337 13.75 5.05 -12.82
N ILE A 338 12.74 5.61 -12.17
CA ILE A 338 11.33 5.49 -12.55
C ILE A 338 11.12 6.09 -13.95
N ILE A 339 11.55 7.32 -14.20
CA ILE A 339 11.45 7.97 -15.51
C ILE A 339 12.12 7.13 -16.60
N HIS A 340 13.31 6.55 -16.31
CA HIS A 340 14.03 5.72 -17.27
C HIS A 340 13.21 4.49 -17.70
N HIS A 341 12.48 3.88 -16.76
CA HIS A 341 11.68 2.69 -17.02
C HIS A 341 10.27 2.96 -17.59
N LEU A 342 9.85 4.21 -17.73
CA LEU A 342 8.58 4.53 -18.38
C LEU A 342 8.60 4.24 -19.88
N ALA A 343 7.54 3.59 -20.37
CA ALA A 343 7.21 3.51 -21.78
C ALA A 343 6.92 4.91 -22.37
N PRO A 344 6.93 5.08 -23.70
CA PRO A 344 6.67 6.38 -24.34
C PRO A 344 5.33 7.04 -23.96
N ASN A 345 4.32 6.23 -23.63
CA ASN A 345 3.01 6.69 -23.16
C ASN A 345 2.77 6.31 -21.69
N GLY A 346 3.83 5.90 -20.98
CA GLY A 346 3.73 5.41 -19.61
C GLY A 346 3.48 6.54 -18.61
N ILE A 347 2.88 6.16 -17.48
CA ILE A 347 2.65 6.99 -16.32
C ILE A 347 3.18 6.30 -15.06
N ALA A 348 3.75 7.09 -14.16
CA ALA A 348 4.16 6.61 -12.84
C ALA A 348 3.55 7.45 -11.73
N GLY A 349 3.16 6.79 -10.63
CA GLY A 349 2.81 7.40 -9.36
C GLY A 349 3.64 6.79 -8.25
N PHE A 350 4.32 7.61 -7.47
CA PHE A 350 5.20 7.12 -6.42
C PHE A 350 5.29 8.07 -5.23
N VAL A 351 5.66 7.50 -4.09
CA VAL A 351 5.76 8.21 -2.82
C VAL A 351 7.18 8.71 -2.62
N LEU A 352 7.35 9.94 -2.15
CA LEU A 352 8.63 10.47 -1.66
C LEU A 352 8.43 11.36 -0.42
N ALA A 353 9.50 11.60 0.30
CA ALA A 353 9.51 12.60 1.38
C ALA A 353 9.24 14.01 0.82
N ASN A 354 8.54 14.85 1.59
CA ASN A 354 8.20 16.23 1.17
C ASN A 354 9.42 17.08 0.76
N GLY A 355 10.59 16.79 1.32
CA GLY A 355 11.84 17.46 0.93
C GLY A 355 12.14 17.37 -0.57
N SER A 356 11.72 16.29 -1.25
CA SER A 356 11.90 16.11 -2.69
C SER A 356 11.27 17.23 -3.52
N MET A 357 10.17 17.84 -3.03
CA MET A 357 9.46 18.92 -3.72
C MET A 357 10.21 20.27 -3.71
N SER A 358 11.09 20.50 -2.77
CA SER A 358 11.66 21.84 -2.53
C SER A 358 13.15 21.90 -2.25
N SER A 359 13.81 20.78 -1.91
CA SER A 359 15.24 20.74 -1.60
C SER A 359 16.08 21.28 -2.76
N THR A 360 17.09 22.06 -2.42
CA THR A 360 18.13 22.55 -3.35
C THR A 360 19.51 22.01 -2.99
N GLN A 361 19.59 21.16 -1.97
CA GLN A 361 20.86 20.61 -1.48
C GLN A 361 21.53 19.72 -2.53
N SER A 362 22.84 19.83 -2.62
CA SER A 362 23.68 18.94 -3.44
C SER A 362 23.21 18.78 -4.90
N GLY A 363 22.61 19.81 -5.49
CA GLY A 363 22.18 19.80 -6.89
C GLY A 363 20.76 19.26 -7.14
N GLU A 364 20.01 18.86 -6.11
CA GLU A 364 18.63 18.36 -6.28
C GLU A 364 17.70 19.36 -6.97
N GLY A 365 17.90 20.66 -6.70
CA GLY A 365 17.13 21.73 -7.35
C GLY A 365 17.31 21.78 -8.87
N GLU A 366 18.52 21.58 -9.38
CA GLU A 366 18.80 21.57 -10.81
C GLU A 366 18.23 20.32 -11.51
N ILE A 367 18.28 19.16 -10.85
CA ILE A 367 17.66 17.94 -11.37
C ILE A 367 16.14 18.13 -11.45
N ARG A 368 15.52 18.66 -10.39
CA ARG A 368 14.09 18.95 -10.37
C ARG A 368 13.69 19.92 -11.49
N LYS A 369 14.46 21.00 -11.64
CA LYS A 369 14.28 21.96 -12.75
C LYS A 369 14.34 21.25 -14.10
N ALA A 370 15.36 20.45 -14.35
CA ALA A 370 15.51 19.72 -15.62
C ALA A 370 14.35 18.77 -15.89
N ILE A 371 13.81 18.08 -14.88
CA ILE A 371 12.65 17.18 -14.99
C ILE A 371 11.38 18.00 -15.31
N VAL A 372 11.18 19.14 -14.66
CA VAL A 372 10.03 20.04 -14.92
C VAL A 372 10.13 20.66 -16.32
N GLU A 373 11.29 21.13 -16.74
CA GLU A 373 11.51 21.69 -18.09
C GLU A 373 11.41 20.65 -19.21
N ALA A 374 11.65 19.37 -18.89
CA ALA A 374 11.37 18.24 -19.78
C ALA A 374 9.87 17.87 -19.86
N ASP A 375 9.01 18.62 -19.17
CA ASP A 375 7.54 18.46 -19.11
C ASP A 375 7.10 17.04 -18.67
N LEU A 376 7.81 16.46 -17.70
CA LEU A 376 7.56 15.11 -17.22
C LEU A 376 6.63 15.07 -15.98
N VAL A 377 6.55 16.15 -15.19
CA VAL A 377 5.73 16.19 -13.97
C VAL A 377 4.28 16.45 -14.33
N ASP A 378 3.41 15.48 -14.09
CA ASP A 378 1.96 15.57 -14.41
C ASP A 378 1.15 16.08 -13.21
N CYS A 379 1.34 15.50 -12.02
CA CYS A 379 0.64 15.92 -10.82
C CYS A 379 1.53 15.80 -9.58
N MET A 380 1.30 16.69 -8.60
CA MET A 380 1.96 16.66 -7.28
C MET A 380 0.92 16.72 -6.17
N ILE A 381 0.97 15.80 -5.22
CA ILE A 381 0.05 15.76 -4.07
C ILE A 381 0.82 15.87 -2.77
N ALA A 382 0.46 16.83 -1.92
CA ALA A 382 0.95 16.91 -0.54
C ALA A 382 0.01 16.13 0.38
N LEU A 383 0.51 15.04 0.97
CA LEU A 383 -0.26 14.15 1.85
C LEU A 383 -0.34 14.68 3.29
N PRO A 384 -1.37 14.28 4.06
CA PRO A 384 -1.42 14.52 5.50
C PRO A 384 -0.26 13.81 6.22
N GLY A 385 0.14 14.35 7.36
CA GLY A 385 1.05 13.64 8.25
C GLY A 385 0.38 12.41 8.89
N GLN A 386 1.21 11.55 9.50
CA GLN A 386 0.75 10.37 10.25
C GLN A 386 0.06 9.28 9.41
N LEU A 387 0.20 9.28 8.08
CA LEU A 387 -0.28 8.17 7.23
C LEU A 387 0.62 6.93 7.35
N PHE A 388 1.92 7.11 7.52
CA PHE A 388 2.89 6.02 7.56
C PHE A 388 3.18 5.59 8.99
N TYR A 389 3.07 4.28 9.29
CA TYR A 389 3.33 3.71 10.63
C TYR A 389 4.77 3.92 11.09
N THR A 390 5.73 3.86 10.15
CA THR A 390 7.16 3.86 10.43
C THR A 390 7.76 5.25 10.53
N THR A 391 7.08 6.27 10.04
CA THR A 391 7.60 7.65 10.03
C THR A 391 6.50 8.68 10.18
N GLN A 392 6.77 9.71 10.98
CA GLN A 392 5.93 10.90 11.04
C GLN A 392 6.31 11.94 9.96
N ILE A 393 7.32 11.65 9.15
CA ILE A 393 7.76 12.54 8.07
C ILE A 393 6.62 12.68 7.07
N PRO A 394 6.16 13.91 6.78
CA PRO A 394 5.17 14.12 5.76
C PRO A 394 5.68 13.64 4.40
N ALA A 395 4.85 12.90 3.68
CA ALA A 395 5.15 12.40 2.35
C ALA A 395 4.34 13.14 1.28
N CYS A 396 4.79 13.00 0.05
CA CYS A 396 4.10 13.51 -1.12
C CYS A 396 4.00 12.42 -2.20
N LEU A 397 3.05 12.59 -3.11
CA LEU A 397 2.96 11.75 -4.30
C LEU A 397 3.43 12.54 -5.51
N TRP A 398 4.30 11.92 -6.27
CA TRP A 398 4.75 12.36 -7.58
C TRP A 398 4.00 11.55 -8.64
N PHE A 399 3.43 12.26 -9.62
CA PHE A 399 2.96 11.64 -10.85
C PHE A 399 3.77 12.19 -12.01
N VAL A 400 4.40 11.29 -12.75
CA VAL A 400 5.22 11.63 -13.92
C VAL A 400 4.75 10.85 -15.13
N THR A 401 4.75 11.46 -16.30
CA THR A 401 4.36 10.85 -17.57
C THR A 401 5.25 11.32 -18.71
N ARG A 402 5.42 10.47 -19.73
CA ARG A 402 6.13 10.85 -20.96
C ARG A 402 5.21 11.44 -22.02
N ASN A 403 3.89 11.40 -21.79
CA ASN A 403 2.92 11.86 -22.78
C ASN A 403 1.85 12.75 -22.17
N LYS A 404 1.99 14.04 -22.38
CA LYS A 404 1.01 15.05 -22.02
C LYS A 404 0.20 15.60 -23.21
N LYS A 405 0.52 15.15 -24.44
CA LYS A 405 -0.18 15.61 -25.67
C LYS A 405 -1.63 15.15 -25.80
N GLY A 406 -2.10 14.32 -24.91
CA GLY A 406 -3.47 13.85 -24.96
C GLY A 406 -3.69 12.65 -25.87
N VAL A 407 -2.75 11.73 -25.96
CA VAL A 407 -2.91 10.49 -26.73
C VAL A 407 -3.46 9.37 -25.85
N VAL A 408 -4.49 8.73 -26.40
CA VAL A 408 -5.10 7.43 -26.08
C VAL A 408 -4.81 6.88 -24.69
N GLY A 409 -5.79 7.03 -23.80
CA GLY A 409 -5.78 6.37 -22.50
C GLY A 409 -5.89 4.85 -22.62
N ALA A 410 -5.53 4.12 -21.57
CA ALA A 410 -5.57 2.66 -21.49
C ALA A 410 -6.97 2.04 -21.73
N LYS A 411 -8.03 2.81 -21.60
CA LYS A 411 -9.43 2.43 -21.93
C LYS A 411 -9.73 2.37 -23.45
N GLY A 412 -8.73 2.54 -24.31
CA GLY A 412 -8.88 2.48 -25.76
C GLY A 412 -9.55 3.74 -26.35
N PHE A 413 -8.91 4.39 -27.31
CA PHE A 413 -9.45 5.43 -28.21
C PHE A 413 -9.98 6.74 -27.61
N THR A 414 -9.79 7.06 -26.35
CA THR A 414 -10.19 8.35 -25.80
C THR A 414 -9.01 9.31 -25.75
N ALA A 415 -9.08 10.38 -26.49
CA ALA A 415 -8.09 11.45 -26.45
C ALA A 415 -8.18 12.16 -25.09
N LEU A 416 -7.09 12.16 -24.33
CA LEU A 416 -6.96 13.00 -23.16
C LEU A 416 -6.75 14.47 -23.58
N ARG A 417 -6.99 15.41 -22.68
CA ARG A 417 -6.67 16.82 -22.89
C ARG A 417 -5.16 17.02 -23.13
N ASP A 418 -4.79 17.93 -24.00
CA ASP A 418 -3.39 18.39 -24.10
C ASP A 418 -3.04 19.17 -22.82
N ARG A 419 -2.06 18.67 -22.06
CA ARG A 419 -1.62 19.20 -20.76
C ARG A 419 -0.16 19.60 -20.77
N ARG A 420 0.40 19.80 -21.96
CA ARG A 420 1.80 20.24 -22.07
C ARG A 420 2.02 21.56 -21.36
N ASP A 421 3.16 21.67 -20.71
CA ASP A 421 3.55 22.83 -19.92
C ASP A 421 2.63 23.16 -18.73
N GLU A 422 1.80 22.21 -18.30
CA GLU A 422 0.95 22.32 -17.12
C GLU A 422 1.28 21.22 -16.10
N THR A 423 1.12 21.51 -14.82
CA THR A 423 1.20 20.53 -13.72
C THR A 423 0.05 20.77 -12.75
N LEU A 424 -0.64 19.69 -12.39
CA LEU A 424 -1.67 19.75 -11.37
C LEU A 424 -1.06 19.67 -9.97
N PHE A 425 -1.45 20.57 -9.09
CA PHE A 425 -1.10 20.57 -7.67
C PHE A 425 -2.34 20.29 -6.83
N ILE A 426 -2.25 19.32 -5.91
CA ILE A 426 -3.34 18.97 -4.98
C ILE A 426 -2.79 18.98 -3.56
N ASP A 427 -3.42 19.73 -2.66
CA ASP A 427 -3.05 19.81 -1.26
C ASP A 427 -4.10 19.11 -0.39
N VAL A 428 -3.76 17.93 0.12
CA VAL A 428 -4.66 17.13 0.95
C VAL A 428 -4.17 17.00 2.40
N ARG A 429 -3.26 17.87 2.82
CA ARG A 429 -2.66 17.82 4.17
C ARG A 429 -3.68 17.95 5.31
N LYS A 430 -4.85 18.50 5.04
CA LYS A 430 -5.95 18.66 6.01
C LYS A 430 -6.94 17.49 6.02
N LEU A 431 -6.86 16.58 5.04
CA LEU A 431 -7.77 15.45 4.89
C LEU A 431 -7.39 14.28 5.81
N GLY A 432 -8.26 13.28 5.83
CA GLY A 432 -8.12 12.06 6.60
C GLY A 432 -8.57 12.20 8.05
N TYR A 433 -8.82 11.05 8.67
CA TYR A 433 -9.23 10.93 10.07
C TYR A 433 -8.19 10.15 10.88
N LEU A 434 -8.15 10.40 12.19
CA LEU A 434 -7.29 9.65 13.08
C LEU A 434 -7.94 8.31 13.44
N VAL A 435 -7.29 7.21 13.05
CA VAL A 435 -7.66 5.86 13.47
C VAL A 435 -7.29 5.64 14.95
N ASP A 436 -6.12 6.17 15.32
CA ASP A 436 -5.61 6.20 16.69
C ASP A 436 -4.82 7.49 16.96
N ARG A 437 -4.06 7.55 18.05
CA ARG A 437 -3.30 8.76 18.44
C ARG A 437 -2.17 9.13 17.48
N THR A 438 -1.70 8.18 16.69
CA THR A 438 -0.48 8.27 15.89
C THR A 438 -0.70 7.99 14.42
N HIS A 439 -1.83 7.38 14.07
CA HIS A 439 -2.11 6.93 12.71
C HIS A 439 -3.36 7.60 12.13
N ARG A 440 -3.24 8.05 10.89
CA ARG A 440 -4.29 8.68 10.08
C ARG A 440 -4.55 7.84 8.83
N GLU A 441 -5.79 7.83 8.37
CA GLU A 441 -6.18 7.24 7.09
C GLU A 441 -7.01 8.22 6.27
N LEU A 442 -6.95 8.08 4.94
CA LEU A 442 -7.87 8.75 4.01
C LEU A 442 -9.14 7.93 3.89
N THR A 443 -10.29 8.60 3.82
CA THR A 443 -11.57 7.93 3.55
C THR A 443 -11.72 7.59 2.07
N GLU A 444 -12.65 6.69 1.76
CA GLU A 444 -12.99 6.33 0.38
C GLU A 444 -13.47 7.54 -0.43
N GLU A 445 -14.27 8.40 0.19
CA GLU A 445 -14.80 9.63 -0.42
C GLU A 445 -13.68 10.63 -0.71
N GLU A 446 -12.70 10.76 0.18
CA GLU A 446 -11.54 11.63 -0.04
C GLU A 446 -10.68 11.12 -1.18
N ILE A 447 -10.41 9.80 -1.23
CA ILE A 447 -9.67 9.15 -2.32
C ILE A 447 -10.40 9.38 -3.65
N ALA A 448 -11.70 9.12 -3.69
CA ALA A 448 -12.52 9.32 -4.89
C ALA A 448 -12.52 10.80 -5.35
N ARG A 449 -12.60 11.75 -4.42
CA ARG A 449 -12.54 13.19 -4.73
C ARG A 449 -11.20 13.58 -5.34
N ILE A 450 -10.08 13.10 -4.79
CA ILE A 450 -8.73 13.39 -5.29
C ILE A 450 -8.57 12.82 -6.70
N ALA A 451 -8.93 11.53 -6.88
CA ALA A 451 -8.85 10.86 -8.17
C ALA A 451 -9.75 11.53 -9.22
N ALA A 452 -11.01 11.87 -8.89
CA ALA A 452 -11.93 12.56 -9.79
C ALA A 452 -11.39 13.91 -10.26
N SER A 453 -10.73 14.68 -9.38
CA SER A 453 -10.12 15.95 -9.75
C SER A 453 -8.99 15.77 -10.77
N TYR A 454 -8.18 14.72 -10.61
CA TYR A 454 -7.10 14.38 -11.52
C TYR A 454 -7.64 13.91 -12.88
N HIS A 455 -8.63 13.01 -12.90
CA HIS A 455 -9.25 12.52 -14.14
C HIS A 455 -9.98 13.63 -14.91
N ALA A 456 -10.70 14.52 -14.20
CA ALA A 456 -11.32 15.70 -14.80
C ALA A 456 -10.25 16.63 -15.42
N TRP A 457 -9.13 16.86 -14.73
CA TRP A 457 -8.03 17.69 -15.25
C TRP A 457 -7.37 17.06 -16.49
N ARG A 458 -7.26 15.74 -16.54
CA ARG A 458 -6.78 15.01 -17.72
C ARG A 458 -7.78 15.02 -18.88
N GLY A 459 -9.02 15.41 -18.64
CA GLY A 459 -10.09 15.42 -19.66
C GLY A 459 -10.58 14.02 -20.00
N GLU A 460 -10.61 13.11 -19.01
CA GLU A 460 -11.10 11.76 -19.22
C GLU A 460 -12.62 11.74 -19.41
N PRO A 461 -13.15 10.91 -20.32
CA PRO A 461 -14.59 10.81 -20.54
C PRO A 461 -15.35 10.40 -19.30
N GLY A 462 -16.38 11.15 -18.98
CA GLY A 462 -17.21 10.92 -17.81
C GLY A 462 -16.67 11.49 -16.50
N ALA A 463 -15.43 12.02 -16.48
CA ALA A 463 -14.83 12.60 -15.27
C ALA A 463 -15.33 14.04 -14.95
N GLY A 464 -16.16 14.64 -15.82
CA GLY A 464 -16.65 16.01 -15.64
C GLY A 464 -15.66 17.08 -16.10
N THR A 465 -15.92 18.33 -15.72
CA THR A 465 -15.08 19.48 -16.08
C THR A 465 -14.20 19.87 -14.89
N TYR A 466 -12.90 19.97 -15.11
CA TYR A 466 -11.96 20.43 -14.10
C TYR A 466 -12.12 21.93 -13.84
N GLN A 467 -12.02 22.31 -12.58
CA GLN A 467 -11.90 23.68 -12.11
C GLN A 467 -10.87 23.74 -10.96
N ASP A 468 -10.10 24.83 -10.90
CA ASP A 468 -9.26 25.11 -9.75
C ASP A 468 -10.13 25.31 -8.51
N VAL A 469 -9.73 24.71 -7.38
CA VAL A 469 -10.43 24.83 -6.10
C VAL A 469 -9.45 25.42 -5.08
N PRO A 470 -9.67 26.66 -4.60
CA PRO A 470 -8.80 27.31 -3.63
C PRO A 470 -8.60 26.43 -2.39
N GLY A 471 -7.35 26.34 -1.92
CA GLY A 471 -6.97 25.50 -0.79
C GLY A 471 -6.92 24.00 -1.05
N PHE A 472 -7.35 23.51 -2.23
CA PHE A 472 -7.38 22.09 -2.55
C PHE A 472 -6.59 21.73 -3.82
N CYS A 473 -6.94 22.29 -4.99
CA CYS A 473 -6.24 21.93 -6.22
C CYS A 473 -6.11 23.12 -7.20
N LYS A 474 -5.02 23.12 -7.97
CA LYS A 474 -4.77 24.11 -9.02
C LYS A 474 -3.91 23.55 -10.14
N SER A 475 -4.28 23.85 -11.40
CA SER A 475 -3.43 23.65 -12.57
C SER A 475 -2.51 24.84 -12.73
N ALA A 476 -1.18 24.64 -12.62
CA ALA A 476 -0.19 25.69 -12.79
C ALA A 476 0.59 25.50 -14.09
N THR A 477 0.86 26.61 -14.79
CA THR A 477 1.69 26.60 -15.99
C THR A 477 3.17 26.50 -15.68
N LEU A 478 3.98 26.04 -16.64
CA LEU A 478 5.44 26.02 -16.52
C LEU A 478 6.00 27.40 -16.17
N THR A 479 5.41 28.49 -16.70
CA THR A 479 5.82 29.86 -16.38
C THR A 479 5.61 30.19 -14.91
N GLU A 480 4.49 29.78 -14.34
CA GLU A 480 4.22 29.96 -12.92
C GLU A 480 5.18 29.13 -12.05
N ILE A 481 5.44 27.87 -12.43
CA ILE A 481 6.40 27.01 -11.73
C ILE A 481 7.82 27.60 -11.75
N LYS A 482 8.24 28.16 -12.87
CA LYS A 482 9.52 28.92 -13.00
C LYS A 482 9.57 30.11 -12.05
N SER A 483 8.50 30.89 -11.95
CA SER A 483 8.43 32.05 -11.05
C SER A 483 8.57 31.67 -9.57
N HIS A 484 8.19 30.43 -9.22
CA HIS A 484 8.36 29.85 -7.89
C HIS A 484 9.69 29.08 -7.70
N GLY A 485 10.68 29.25 -8.60
CA GLY A 485 11.98 28.61 -8.51
C GLY A 485 11.94 27.09 -8.63
N TYR A 486 10.99 26.56 -9.41
CA TYR A 486 10.75 25.13 -9.62
C TYR A 486 10.46 24.33 -8.33
N VAL A 487 9.96 24.99 -7.29
CA VAL A 487 9.47 24.33 -6.09
C VAL A 487 8.09 23.73 -6.40
N LEU A 488 7.90 22.45 -6.10
CA LEU A 488 6.70 21.68 -6.46
C LEU A 488 5.76 21.45 -5.26
N THR A 489 5.86 22.25 -4.20
CA THR A 489 5.02 22.12 -3.00
C THR A 489 3.59 22.64 -3.29
N PRO A 490 2.54 21.80 -3.29
CA PRO A 490 1.19 22.18 -3.68
C PRO A 490 0.63 23.42 -2.97
N GLY A 491 0.89 23.56 -1.67
CA GLY A 491 0.42 24.72 -0.91
C GLY A 491 0.93 26.11 -1.40
N ARG A 492 1.91 26.15 -2.31
CA ARG A 492 2.33 27.41 -2.97
C ARG A 492 1.42 27.82 -4.11
N TYR A 493 0.65 26.88 -4.65
CA TYR A 493 -0.15 27.05 -5.87
C TYR A 493 -1.64 27.14 -5.58
N VAL A 494 -2.16 26.29 -4.67
CA VAL A 494 -3.59 26.15 -4.43
C VAL A 494 -4.23 27.35 -3.71
N GLY A 495 -3.43 28.27 -3.16
CA GLY A 495 -3.95 29.42 -2.40
C GLY A 495 -4.48 29.03 -1.01
N ALA A 496 -5.14 29.99 -0.37
CA ALA A 496 -5.88 29.75 0.86
C ALA A 496 -7.33 29.38 0.52
N GLU A 497 -7.94 28.50 1.32
CA GLU A 497 -9.40 28.37 1.34
C GLU A 497 -10.01 29.76 1.58
N GLU A 498 -11.07 30.11 0.86
CA GLU A 498 -11.88 31.25 1.24
C GLU A 498 -12.33 31.00 2.69
N ALA A 499 -11.85 31.81 3.61
CA ALA A 499 -12.38 31.80 4.96
C ALA A 499 -13.88 32.08 4.81
N GLU A 500 -14.73 31.19 5.30
CA GLU A 500 -16.13 31.56 5.54
C GLU A 500 -16.06 32.89 6.29
N ASP A 501 -16.55 33.92 5.67
CA ASP A 501 -16.67 35.24 6.30
C ASP A 501 -17.60 35.00 7.50
N ASP A 502 -16.99 34.78 8.67
CA ASP A 502 -17.76 34.81 9.89
C ASP A 502 -18.12 36.29 10.07
N ASP A 503 -19.32 36.68 9.77
CA ASP A 503 -19.87 38.06 9.87
C ASP A 503 -19.55 38.75 11.23
N GLU A 504 -18.61 38.20 12.02
CA GLU A 504 -18.14 38.75 13.30
C GLU A 504 -17.15 39.91 13.04
N PRO A 505 -17.46 41.14 13.42
CA PRO A 505 -16.55 42.27 13.26
C PRO A 505 -15.20 41.99 13.90
N PHE A 506 -14.10 42.35 13.21
CA PHE A 506 -12.72 42.06 13.62
C PHE A 506 -12.45 42.45 15.09
N ASP A 507 -12.97 43.62 15.52
CA ASP A 507 -12.76 44.10 16.87
C ASP A 507 -13.47 43.24 17.94
N GLU A 508 -14.67 42.73 17.64
CA GLU A 508 -15.40 41.83 18.53
C GLU A 508 -14.69 40.46 18.62
N LYS A 509 -14.24 39.95 17.50
CA LYS A 509 -13.46 38.71 17.41
C LYS A 509 -12.16 38.81 18.18
N MET A 510 -11.42 39.92 18.03
CA MET A 510 -10.20 40.18 18.77
C MET A 510 -10.44 40.29 20.26
N GLN A 511 -11.48 40.97 20.69
CA GLN A 511 -11.84 41.06 22.10
C GLN A 511 -12.18 39.68 22.71
N ARG A 512 -12.98 38.90 21.99
CA ARG A 512 -13.35 37.53 22.40
C ARG A 512 -12.13 36.62 22.51
N LEU A 513 -11.25 36.65 21.49
CA LEU A 513 -10.04 35.85 21.48
C LEU A 513 -9.04 36.26 22.54
N THR A 514 -8.86 37.55 22.78
CA THR A 514 -8.00 38.07 23.86
C THR A 514 -8.52 37.66 25.23
N GLN A 515 -9.82 37.77 25.47
CA GLN A 515 -10.42 37.30 26.73
C GLN A 515 -10.26 35.78 26.93
N LYS A 516 -10.41 35.00 25.85
CA LYS A 516 -10.19 33.55 25.90
C LYS A 516 -8.73 33.21 26.20
N LEU A 517 -7.79 33.93 25.62
CA LEU A 517 -6.35 33.75 25.84
C LEU A 517 -5.98 34.10 27.31
N GLU A 518 -6.51 35.22 27.84
CA GLU A 518 -6.30 35.58 29.24
C GLU A 518 -6.84 34.54 30.23
N LYS A 519 -8.01 33.94 29.91
CA LYS A 519 -8.55 32.83 30.72
C LYS A 519 -7.63 31.62 30.67
N GLN A 520 -7.09 31.29 29.49
CA GLN A 520 -6.16 30.17 29.34
C GLN A 520 -4.85 30.41 30.08
N PHE A 521 -4.31 31.63 30.07
CA PHE A 521 -3.13 31.98 30.86
C PHE A 521 -3.37 31.85 32.35
N LYS A 522 -4.54 32.30 32.87
CA LYS A 522 -4.89 32.15 34.29
C LYS A 522 -5.01 30.67 34.66
N GLU A 523 -5.63 29.85 33.81
CA GLU A 523 -5.75 28.41 34.06
C GLU A 523 -4.40 27.70 33.98
N SER A 524 -3.54 28.07 33.05
CA SER A 524 -2.16 27.55 32.93
C SER A 524 -1.37 27.85 34.22
N ALA A 525 -1.43 29.07 34.71
CA ALA A 525 -0.75 29.45 35.95
C ALA A 525 -1.29 28.69 37.17
N ARG A 526 -2.63 28.47 37.24
CA ARG A 526 -3.27 27.64 38.27
C ARG A 526 -2.77 26.20 38.24
N LEU A 527 -2.74 25.59 37.04
CA LEU A 527 -2.27 24.22 36.86
C LEU A 527 -0.78 24.08 37.16
N GLU A 528 0.04 25.04 36.74
CA GLU A 528 1.47 25.07 37.06
C GLU A 528 1.70 25.09 38.59
N LYS A 529 0.96 25.95 39.30
CA LYS A 529 1.04 26.00 40.74
C LYS A 529 0.62 24.66 41.37
N ALA A 530 -0.49 24.07 40.93
CA ALA A 530 -0.95 22.79 41.44
C ALA A 530 0.05 21.66 41.21
N ILE A 531 0.70 21.62 40.03
CA ILE A 531 1.76 20.68 39.73
C ILE A 531 2.96 20.87 40.67
N ARG A 532 3.41 22.10 40.87
CA ARG A 532 4.51 22.42 41.79
C ARG A 532 4.19 22.02 43.23
N ASP A 533 2.98 22.30 43.69
CA ASP A 533 2.52 21.95 45.05
C ASP A 533 2.45 20.41 45.21
N ASN A 534 2.00 19.67 44.18
CA ASN A 534 2.01 18.21 44.19
C ASN A 534 3.44 17.64 44.22
N PHE A 535 4.38 18.19 43.46
CA PHE A 535 5.77 17.77 43.52
C PHE A 535 6.39 18.03 44.92
N ARG A 536 6.08 19.17 45.55
CA ARG A 536 6.51 19.44 46.93
C ARG A 536 5.92 18.44 47.92
N GLY A 537 4.63 18.10 47.77
CA GLY A 537 3.96 17.09 48.59
C GLY A 537 4.55 15.68 48.46
N LEU A 538 5.16 15.37 47.31
CA LEU A 538 5.85 14.11 47.01
C LEU A 538 7.34 14.14 47.39
N GLY A 539 7.88 15.27 47.92
CA GLY A 539 9.28 15.42 48.27
C GLY A 539 10.23 15.70 47.05
N TYR A 540 9.66 16.02 45.90
CA TYR A 540 10.40 16.38 44.67
C TYR A 540 10.09 17.86 44.32
N GLY A 541 10.97 18.77 44.64
CA GLY A 541 10.86 20.17 44.23
C GLY A 541 11.46 21.14 45.25
N SER A 542 12.32 22.03 44.73
CA SER A 542 12.81 23.22 45.47
C SER A 542 11.77 24.33 45.48
#